data_78064b29f1ea8460670d8e35c5b1f2e0
#
_entry.id   78064b29f1ea8460670d8e35c5b1f2e0
#
_cell.length_a   1.000
_cell.length_b   1.000
_cell.length_c   1.000
_cell.angle_alpha   90.00
_cell.angle_beta   90.00
_cell.angle_gamma   90.00
#
_symmetry.space_group_name_H-M   'P 1'
#
loop_
_entity.id
_entity.type
_entity.pdbx_description
1 polymer ?
#
loop_
_entity_poly.entity_id
_entity_poly.type
_entity_poly.pdbx_seq_one_letter_code
_entity_poly.pdbx_strand_id
1 'polypeptide(L)'
;MIKRPSWDTIWMQFAAQIALRSPDEKHKVGAVIVNDENTQVLSVGYNGDQKGGPNKRESLETGGSGFIHAEINALIKCDYNYPKKKKMYLTLSPCRMCAKAIVNAGINEVIYLKRYESSNGLEILKDAGIIVKEYSDE
;
A
#
# COMPACT_ATOMS: atom_id res chain seq x y z
N MET A 1 -30.69 -9.69 -9.83
CA MET A 1 -30.19 -8.36 -9.46
C MET A 1 -28.68 -8.37 -9.36
N ILE A 2 -28.04 -7.42 -9.99
CA ILE A 2 -26.56 -7.31 -9.95
C ILE A 2 -26.18 -6.53 -8.69
N LYS A 3 -25.37 -7.16 -7.84
CA LYS A 3 -24.87 -6.50 -6.64
C LYS A 3 -23.68 -5.61 -6.99
N ARG A 4 -23.69 -4.37 -6.52
CA ARG A 4 -22.53 -3.48 -6.70
C ARG A 4 -21.38 -3.95 -5.81
N PRO A 5 -20.14 -3.92 -6.32
CA PRO A 5 -18.99 -4.19 -5.46
C PRO A 5 -18.85 -3.10 -4.39
N SER A 6 -18.29 -3.48 -3.24
CA SER A 6 -17.99 -2.51 -2.18
C SER A 6 -16.85 -1.59 -2.63
N TRP A 7 -16.70 -0.44 -1.96
CA TRP A 7 -15.56 0.43 -2.22
C TRP A 7 -14.24 -0.28 -1.90
N ASP A 8 -14.21 -1.11 -0.86
CA ASP A 8 -13.00 -1.88 -0.55
C ASP A 8 -12.61 -2.79 -1.72
N THR A 9 -13.58 -3.44 -2.35
CA THR A 9 -13.33 -4.27 -3.53
C THR A 9 -12.79 -3.43 -4.70
N ILE A 10 -13.42 -2.28 -4.97
CA ILE A 10 -12.97 -1.40 -6.06
C ILE A 10 -11.53 -0.94 -5.82
N TRP A 11 -11.25 -0.45 -4.61
CA TRP A 11 -9.91 0.08 -4.33
C TRP A 11 -8.85 -1.02 -4.27
N MET A 12 -9.19 -2.22 -3.76
CA MET A 12 -8.23 -3.32 -3.73
C MET A 12 -7.94 -3.84 -5.15
N GLN A 13 -8.95 -3.92 -6.00
CA GLN A 13 -8.73 -4.28 -7.41
C GLN A 13 -7.86 -3.24 -8.11
N PHE A 14 -8.07 -1.96 -7.81
CA PHE A 14 -7.22 -0.90 -8.35
C PHE A 14 -5.78 -1.04 -7.87
N ALA A 15 -5.58 -1.32 -6.59
CA ALA A 15 -4.23 -1.57 -6.05
C ALA A 15 -3.57 -2.75 -6.76
N ALA A 16 -4.32 -3.82 -7.03
CA ALA A 16 -3.81 -4.98 -7.77
C ALA A 16 -3.41 -4.61 -9.20
N GLN A 17 -4.17 -3.74 -9.86
CA GLN A 17 -3.81 -3.25 -11.20
C GLN A 17 -2.54 -2.42 -11.16
N ILE A 18 -2.41 -1.54 -10.18
CA ILE A 18 -1.20 -0.72 -10.00
C ILE A 18 0.02 -1.62 -9.77
N ALA A 19 -0.15 -2.70 -9.00
CA ALA A 19 0.93 -3.65 -8.73
C ALA A 19 1.53 -4.23 -10.00
N LEU A 20 0.74 -4.39 -11.06
CA LEU A 20 1.22 -4.97 -12.32
C LEU A 20 2.31 -4.12 -12.99
N ARG A 21 2.41 -2.85 -12.64
CA ARG A 21 3.47 -1.97 -13.17
C ARG A 21 4.81 -2.18 -12.50
N SER A 22 4.86 -2.93 -11.39
CA SER A 22 6.13 -3.18 -10.71
C SER A 22 7.10 -3.96 -11.61
N PRO A 23 8.36 -3.56 -11.68
CA PRO A 23 9.38 -4.31 -12.41
C PRO A 23 9.86 -5.55 -11.66
N ASP A 24 9.43 -5.74 -10.40
CA ASP A 24 9.90 -6.87 -9.58
C ASP A 24 9.31 -8.17 -10.10
N GLU A 25 10.18 -9.10 -10.48
CA GLU A 25 9.77 -10.41 -10.97
C GLU A 25 9.29 -11.34 -9.85
N LYS A 26 9.68 -11.07 -8.60
CA LYS A 26 9.31 -11.92 -7.47
C LYS A 26 8.05 -11.46 -6.76
N HIS A 27 7.94 -10.17 -6.46
CA HIS A 27 6.84 -9.62 -5.66
C HIS A 27 6.38 -8.29 -6.22
N LYS A 28 5.22 -8.28 -6.84
CA LYS A 28 4.60 -7.06 -7.34
C LYS A 28 3.60 -6.58 -6.29
N VAL A 29 3.83 -5.37 -5.78
CA VAL A 29 3.01 -4.77 -4.74
C VAL A 29 2.42 -3.46 -5.23
N GLY A 30 1.16 -3.24 -4.92
CA GLY A 30 0.46 -2.01 -5.25
C GLY A 30 -0.11 -1.35 -4.00
N ALA A 31 -0.12 -0.02 -4.00
CA ALA A 31 -0.68 0.79 -2.94
C ALA A 31 -1.57 1.87 -3.54
N VAL A 32 -2.74 2.07 -2.94
CA VAL A 32 -3.68 3.13 -3.33
C VAL A 32 -4.11 3.86 -2.06
N ILE A 33 -3.97 5.18 -2.07
CA ILE A 33 -4.44 6.03 -0.97
C ILE A 33 -5.67 6.78 -1.44
N VAL A 34 -6.74 6.67 -0.68
CA VAL A 34 -8.01 7.34 -0.97
C VAL A 34 -8.46 8.14 0.25
N ASN A 35 -9.38 9.09 0.04
CA ASN A 35 -10.00 9.75 1.17
C ASN A 35 -11.02 8.82 1.83
N ASP A 36 -11.33 9.10 3.10
CA ASP A 36 -12.24 8.27 3.89
C ASP A 36 -13.65 8.19 3.29
N GLU A 37 -14.05 9.20 2.54
CA GLU A 37 -15.37 9.28 1.92
C GLU A 37 -15.46 8.52 0.58
N ASN A 38 -14.35 7.96 0.10
CA ASN A 38 -14.29 7.22 -1.17
C ASN A 38 -14.65 8.08 -2.39
N THR A 39 -14.31 9.37 -2.35
CA THR A 39 -14.60 10.29 -3.45
C THR A 39 -13.37 10.69 -4.26
N GLN A 40 -12.17 10.42 -3.73
CA GLN A 40 -10.92 10.82 -4.40
C GLN A 40 -9.83 9.79 -4.19
N VAL A 41 -9.11 9.50 -5.27
CA VAL A 41 -7.82 8.80 -5.17
C VAL A 41 -6.77 9.89 -4.95
N LEU A 42 -6.06 9.79 -3.84
CA LEU A 42 -5.07 10.79 -3.44
C LEU A 42 -3.67 10.45 -3.96
N SER A 43 -3.35 9.17 -4.07
CA SER A 43 -2.04 8.73 -4.55
C SER A 43 -2.07 7.24 -4.87
N VAL A 44 -1.13 6.82 -5.70
CA VAL A 44 -0.88 5.40 -6.00
C VAL A 44 0.62 5.15 -6.00
N GLY A 45 1.01 3.91 -5.75
CA GLY A 45 2.41 3.50 -5.81
C GLY A 45 2.56 2.02 -6.08
N TYR A 46 3.67 1.66 -6.67
CA TYR A 46 4.10 0.26 -6.82
C TYR A 46 5.58 0.19 -6.46
N ASN A 47 6.06 -1.01 -6.13
CA ASN A 47 7.46 -1.17 -5.77
C ASN A 47 8.35 -1.09 -7.01
N GLY A 48 9.38 -0.25 -6.95
CA GLY A 48 10.28 -0.03 -8.06
C GLY A 48 11.36 0.98 -7.72
N ASP A 49 12.25 1.20 -8.67
CA ASP A 49 13.36 2.14 -8.49
C ASP A 49 12.88 3.59 -8.57
N GLN A 50 13.80 4.48 -8.21
CA GLN A 50 13.64 5.90 -8.45
C GLN A 50 13.47 6.16 -9.96
N LYS A 51 12.87 7.30 -10.28
CA LYS A 51 12.68 7.70 -11.67
C LYS A 51 14.02 7.68 -12.43
N GLY A 52 14.05 6.95 -13.55
CA GLY A 52 15.24 6.80 -14.35
C GLY A 52 16.18 5.68 -13.90
N GLY A 53 15.84 4.97 -12.83
CA GLY A 53 16.65 3.85 -12.36
C GLY A 53 16.51 2.61 -13.23
N PRO A 54 17.37 1.60 -13.01
CA PRO A 54 17.43 0.43 -13.90
C PRO A 54 16.28 -0.55 -13.74
N ASN A 55 15.49 -0.47 -12.67
CA ASN A 55 14.38 -1.37 -12.38
C ASN A 55 14.81 -2.84 -12.36
N LYS A 56 15.96 -3.11 -11.74
CA LYS A 56 16.48 -4.47 -11.55
C LYS A 56 16.73 -4.72 -10.09
N ARG A 57 16.39 -5.94 -9.63
CA ARG A 57 16.67 -6.33 -8.25
C ARG A 57 18.17 -6.32 -7.98
N GLU A 58 18.54 -5.82 -6.80
CA GLU A 58 19.93 -5.87 -6.32
C GLU A 58 20.30 -7.25 -5.82
N SER A 59 19.30 -8.00 -5.30
CA SER A 59 19.49 -9.33 -4.75
C SER A 59 18.20 -10.13 -4.91
N LEU A 60 18.34 -11.45 -5.04
CA LEU A 60 17.19 -12.36 -5.08
C LEU A 60 16.70 -12.73 -3.69
N GLU A 61 17.43 -12.34 -2.64
CA GLU A 61 17.04 -12.63 -1.27
C GLU A 61 15.82 -11.81 -0.86
N THR A 62 15.01 -12.36 0.06
CA THR A 62 13.85 -11.69 0.62
C THR A 62 14.29 -10.38 1.28
N GLY A 63 13.63 -9.28 0.94
CA GLY A 63 13.97 -7.95 1.46
C GLY A 63 15.18 -7.31 0.80
N GLY A 64 15.81 -7.98 -0.17
CA GLY A 64 17.04 -7.50 -0.80
C GLY A 64 16.85 -6.91 -2.20
N SER A 65 15.63 -6.54 -2.58
CA SER A 65 15.37 -6.05 -3.93
C SER A 65 16.08 -4.72 -4.24
N GLY A 66 16.24 -3.87 -3.24
CA GLY A 66 16.71 -2.51 -3.42
C GLY A 66 15.65 -1.57 -3.96
N PHE A 67 14.46 -2.05 -4.27
CA PHE A 67 13.36 -1.22 -4.74
C PHE A 67 12.76 -0.39 -3.61
N ILE A 68 12.28 0.80 -3.95
CA ILE A 68 11.43 1.58 -3.04
C ILE A 68 10.10 0.84 -2.96
N HIS A 69 9.61 0.61 -1.74
CA HIS A 69 8.37 -0.13 -1.55
C HIS A 69 7.16 0.67 -2.04
N ALA A 70 6.10 -0.03 -2.42
CA ALA A 70 4.89 0.56 -2.98
C ALA A 70 4.30 1.63 -2.05
N GLU A 71 4.26 1.35 -0.76
CA GLU A 71 3.73 2.28 0.25
C GLU A 71 4.50 3.59 0.24
N ILE A 72 5.83 3.52 0.23
CA ILE A 72 6.68 4.71 0.24
C ILE A 72 6.47 5.51 -1.03
N ASN A 73 6.42 4.84 -2.19
CA ASN A 73 6.18 5.53 -3.46
C ASN A 73 4.82 6.23 -3.47
N ALA A 74 3.80 5.64 -2.86
CA ALA A 74 2.50 6.30 -2.73
C ALA A 74 2.55 7.48 -1.75
N LEU A 75 3.21 7.30 -0.60
CA LEU A 75 3.28 8.34 0.43
C LEU A 75 4.04 9.58 -0.04
N ILE A 76 5.11 9.40 -0.80
CA ILE A 76 5.91 10.52 -1.33
C ILE A 76 5.05 11.48 -2.16
N LYS A 77 4.08 10.97 -2.88
CA LYS A 77 3.23 11.75 -3.79
C LYS A 77 1.94 12.22 -3.13
N CYS A 78 1.65 11.80 -1.92
CA CYS A 78 0.41 12.13 -1.24
C CYS A 78 0.56 13.42 -0.45
N ASP A 79 -0.43 14.29 -0.54
CA ASP A 79 -0.44 15.53 0.22
C ASP A 79 -0.57 15.23 1.72
N TYR A 80 0.49 15.52 2.46
CA TYR A 80 0.50 15.33 3.91
C TYR A 80 -0.58 16.19 4.59
N ASN A 81 -0.86 17.34 4.03
CA ASN A 81 -1.79 18.31 4.63
C ASN A 81 -3.24 18.13 4.15
N TYR A 82 -3.55 17.02 3.47
CA TYR A 82 -4.94 16.75 3.11
C TYR A 82 -5.81 16.81 4.38
N PRO A 83 -6.87 17.63 4.41
CA PRO A 83 -7.54 17.97 5.67
C PRO A 83 -8.46 16.89 6.23
N LYS A 84 -8.75 15.84 5.48
CA LYS A 84 -9.66 14.77 5.89
C LYS A 84 -8.89 13.47 6.11
N LYS A 85 -9.59 12.46 6.64
CA LYS A 85 -9.00 11.14 6.88
C LYS A 85 -8.62 10.45 5.59
N LYS A 86 -7.55 9.65 5.66
CA LYS A 86 -6.99 8.90 4.53
C LYS A 86 -6.97 7.42 4.82
N LYS A 87 -7.27 6.62 3.80
CA LYS A 87 -7.18 5.15 3.86
C LYS A 87 -6.16 4.68 2.83
N MET A 88 -5.41 3.64 3.18
CA MET A 88 -4.45 3.02 2.27
C MET A 88 -4.84 1.57 2.00
N TYR A 89 -4.89 1.20 0.73
CA TYR A 89 -5.12 -0.17 0.30
C TYR A 89 -3.80 -0.75 -0.20
N LEU A 90 -3.43 -1.91 0.32
CA LEU A 90 -2.17 -2.57 0.01
C LEU A 90 -2.41 -4.00 -0.44
N THR A 91 -1.79 -4.41 -1.53
CA THR A 91 -1.88 -5.81 -1.95
C THR A 91 -1.05 -6.73 -1.05
N LEU A 92 -0.07 -6.19 -0.33
CA LEU A 92 0.73 -6.91 0.65
C LEU A 92 0.86 -6.04 1.90
N SER A 93 0.69 -6.63 3.09
CA SER A 93 0.82 -5.87 4.34
C SER A 93 2.22 -5.26 4.46
N PRO A 94 2.36 -4.11 5.15
CA PRO A 94 3.61 -3.37 5.13
C PRO A 94 4.70 -4.04 5.97
N CYS A 95 5.94 -3.86 5.55
CA CYS A 95 7.08 -4.21 6.38
C CYS A 95 7.17 -3.23 7.56
N ARG A 96 8.06 -3.53 8.50
CA ARG A 96 8.24 -2.72 9.71
C ARG A 96 8.52 -1.24 9.38
N MET A 97 9.44 -0.99 8.45
CA MET A 97 9.81 0.39 8.10
C MET A 97 8.66 1.13 7.42
N CYS A 98 7.97 0.47 6.49
CA CYS A 98 6.83 1.08 5.80
C CYS A 98 5.69 1.37 6.77
N ALA A 99 5.45 0.50 7.76
CA ALA A 99 4.44 0.75 8.78
C ALA A 99 4.73 2.03 9.55
N LYS A 100 5.98 2.24 9.93
CA LYS A 100 6.36 3.48 10.63
C LYS A 100 6.14 4.71 9.76
N ALA A 101 6.46 4.62 8.48
CA ALA A 101 6.23 5.73 7.54
C ALA A 101 4.74 6.02 7.39
N ILE A 102 3.91 4.98 7.32
CA ILE A 102 2.45 5.11 7.22
C ILE A 102 1.90 5.86 8.43
N VAL A 103 2.37 5.50 9.65
CA VAL A 103 1.95 6.18 10.87
C VAL A 103 2.29 7.66 10.78
N ASN A 104 3.54 7.99 10.43
CA ASN A 104 4.00 9.37 10.41
C ASN A 104 3.40 10.18 9.27
N ALA A 105 2.90 9.52 8.23
CA ALA A 105 2.24 10.19 7.11
C ALA A 105 0.78 10.54 7.39
N GLY A 106 0.23 10.10 8.54
CA GLY A 106 -1.12 10.46 8.94
C GLY A 106 -2.20 9.62 8.27
N ILE A 107 -1.90 8.40 7.87
CA ILE A 107 -2.90 7.47 7.36
C ILE A 107 -3.74 6.95 8.53
N ASN A 108 -5.05 6.92 8.37
CA ASN A 108 -5.98 6.57 9.45
C ASN A 108 -6.41 5.11 9.43
N GLU A 109 -6.41 4.49 8.25
CA GLU A 109 -6.86 3.12 8.09
C GLU A 109 -6.03 2.43 7.00
N VAL A 110 -5.69 1.16 7.23
CA VAL A 110 -4.97 0.32 6.25
C VAL A 110 -5.76 -0.95 6.02
N ILE A 111 -6.03 -1.24 4.75
CA ILE A 111 -6.68 -2.47 4.32
C ILE A 111 -5.68 -3.23 3.46
N TYR A 112 -5.38 -4.47 3.80
CA TYR A 112 -4.38 -5.27 3.07
C TYR A 112 -5.00 -6.55 2.52
N LEU A 113 -4.44 -7.04 1.40
CA LEU A 113 -4.90 -8.26 0.75
C LEU A 113 -4.20 -9.50 1.29
N LYS A 114 -2.85 -9.49 1.29
CA LYS A 114 -2.04 -10.61 1.75
C LYS A 114 -1.18 -10.19 2.92
N ARG A 115 -1.01 -11.09 3.88
CA ARG A 115 -0.16 -10.83 5.03
C ARG A 115 1.30 -11.13 4.71
N TYR A 116 2.19 -10.18 5.02
CA TYR A 116 3.63 -10.38 4.98
C TYR A 116 4.07 -10.99 6.31
N GLU A 117 4.36 -12.30 6.29
CA GLU A 117 4.53 -13.06 7.53
C GLU A 117 5.82 -12.77 8.30
N SER A 118 6.87 -12.32 7.62
CA SER A 118 8.15 -12.05 8.25
C SER A 118 8.23 -10.67 8.91
N SER A 119 7.09 -9.97 9.05
CA SER A 119 7.05 -8.60 9.51
C SER A 119 6.05 -8.40 10.65
N ASN A 120 6.38 -7.50 11.58
CA ASN A 120 5.44 -7.03 12.60
C ASN A 120 4.82 -5.67 12.24
N GLY A 121 4.80 -5.33 10.95
CA GLY A 121 4.28 -4.04 10.50
C GLY A 121 2.85 -3.79 10.92
N LEU A 122 1.98 -4.81 10.84
CA LEU A 122 0.58 -4.66 11.25
C LEU A 122 0.44 -4.32 12.74
N GLU A 123 1.29 -4.89 13.59
CA GLU A 123 1.28 -4.59 15.02
C GLU A 123 1.67 -3.13 15.28
N ILE A 124 2.65 -2.62 14.55
CA ILE A 124 3.06 -1.21 14.66
C ILE A 124 1.89 -0.29 14.30
N LEU A 125 1.16 -0.61 13.24
CA LEU A 125 -0.01 0.18 12.84
C LEU A 125 -1.08 0.16 13.94
N LYS A 126 -1.40 -1.01 14.47
CA LYS A 126 -2.41 -1.16 15.52
C LYS A 126 -2.02 -0.42 16.79
N ASP A 127 -0.76 -0.54 17.21
CA ASP A 127 -0.26 0.11 18.41
C ASP A 127 -0.32 1.65 18.29
N ALA A 128 -0.23 2.16 17.07
CA ALA A 128 -0.34 3.60 16.80
C ALA A 128 -1.79 4.08 16.67
N GLY A 129 -2.78 3.19 16.82
CA GLY A 129 -4.19 3.56 16.74
C GLY A 129 -4.75 3.56 15.33
N ILE A 130 -4.04 3.04 14.35
CA ILE A 130 -4.54 2.93 12.98
C ILE A 130 -5.49 1.74 12.88
N ILE A 131 -6.62 1.92 12.21
CA ILE A 131 -7.55 0.84 11.93
C ILE A 131 -6.93 -0.07 10.88
N VAL A 132 -6.84 -1.36 11.17
CA VAL A 132 -6.22 -2.34 10.27
C VAL A 132 -7.24 -3.42 9.94
N LYS A 133 -7.46 -3.67 8.66
CA LYS A 133 -8.39 -4.70 8.18
C LYS A 133 -7.72 -5.57 7.13
N GLU A 134 -8.00 -6.86 7.19
CA GLU A 134 -7.70 -7.76 6.08
C GLU A 134 -8.85 -7.69 5.08
N TYR A 135 -8.54 -7.50 3.80
CA TYR A 135 -9.57 -7.50 2.76
C TYR A 135 -10.17 -8.90 2.62
N SER A 136 -11.47 -8.98 2.57
CA SER A 136 -12.18 -10.20 2.24
C SER A 136 -13.15 -9.92 1.10
N ASP A 137 -13.18 -10.81 0.13
CA ASP A 137 -14.12 -10.72 -0.98
C ASP A 137 -15.53 -11.03 -0.46
N GLU A 138 -16.49 -10.24 -0.87
CA GLU A 138 -17.88 -10.38 -0.40
C GLU A 138 -18.70 -11.32 -1.27
#